data_52038ef98a6e73d39ca1564a48ba9478
#
_entry.id   52038ef98a6e73d39ca1564a48ba9478
#
_cell.length_a   1.000
_cell.length_b   1.000
_cell.length_c   1.000
_cell.angle_alpha   90.00
_cell.angle_beta   90.00
_cell.angle_gamma   90.00
#
_symmetry.space_group_name_H-M   'P 1'
#
loop_
_entity.id
_entity.type
_entity.pdbx_description
1 polymer ?
#
loop_
_entity_poly.entity_id
_entity_poly.type
_entity_poly.pdbx_seq_one_letter_code
_entity_poly.pdbx_strand_id
1 'polypeptide(L)'
;MIISLYTSMLPVIIGGVFNMLFVKIKALSFLKVPVDGGKSLNGKRIFGNSKTVLGFIGMMFGTAIAAVIWGVFLKYMELEHYNLIYKNYPNTVCFNLLSGALFGFSYMIFELPNSFLKRRFDIDAGSRGRFPVNVFTFVYDQIDSMIGVMLVLAVLARLSFMQYILAVILGGITHVLVNMILILFKVRKYL
;
A
#
# COMPACT_ATOMS: atom_id res chain seq x y z
N MET A 1 15.90 -9.23 -12.39
CA MET A 1 14.88 -9.44 -11.34
C MET A 1 14.55 -8.17 -10.56
N ILE A 2 15.53 -7.47 -9.96
CA ILE A 2 15.27 -6.26 -9.15
C ILE A 2 14.59 -5.15 -9.98
N ILE A 3 15.14 -4.79 -11.14
CA ILE A 3 14.55 -3.78 -12.05
C ILE A 3 13.10 -4.16 -12.38
N SER A 4 12.86 -5.41 -12.75
CA SER A 4 11.51 -5.86 -13.12
C SER A 4 10.53 -5.81 -11.94
N LEU A 5 11.00 -6.06 -10.72
CA LEU A 5 10.21 -5.91 -9.51
C LEU A 5 9.79 -4.45 -9.33
N TYR A 6 10.75 -3.51 -9.38
CA TYR A 6 10.45 -2.07 -9.24
C TYR A 6 9.55 -1.55 -10.36
N THR A 7 9.77 -1.99 -11.59
CA THR A 7 8.89 -1.65 -12.71
C THR A 7 7.45 -2.10 -12.48
N SER A 8 7.26 -3.27 -11.85
CA SER A 8 5.92 -3.81 -11.58
C SER A 8 5.24 -3.15 -10.36
N MET A 9 6.01 -2.70 -9.37
CA MET A 9 5.45 -2.11 -8.14
C MET A 9 5.35 -0.57 -8.17
N LEU A 10 5.93 0.09 -9.16
CA LEU A 10 5.93 1.57 -9.24
C LEU A 10 4.52 2.19 -9.14
N PRO A 11 3.47 1.62 -9.77
CA PRO A 11 2.11 2.14 -9.61
C PRO A 11 1.62 2.17 -8.16
N VAL A 12 2.05 1.22 -7.34
CA VAL A 12 1.69 1.18 -5.91
C VAL A 12 2.37 2.31 -5.14
N ILE A 13 3.63 2.58 -5.43
CA ILE A 13 4.38 3.68 -4.81
C ILE A 13 3.71 5.02 -5.15
N ILE A 14 3.41 5.25 -6.43
CA ILE A 14 2.73 6.46 -6.90
C ILE A 14 1.33 6.56 -6.27
N GLY A 15 0.56 5.46 -6.27
CA GLY A 15 -0.76 5.40 -5.66
C GLY A 15 -0.75 5.71 -4.16
N GLY A 16 0.26 5.22 -3.42
CA GLY A 16 0.45 5.52 -2.00
C GLY A 16 0.72 7.00 -1.73
N VAL A 17 1.59 7.63 -2.51
CA VAL A 17 1.86 9.08 -2.43
C VAL A 17 0.58 9.87 -2.78
N PHE A 18 -0.10 9.48 -3.87
CA PHE A 18 -1.37 10.08 -4.25
C PHE A 18 -2.40 9.98 -3.13
N ASN A 19 -2.57 8.80 -2.53
CA ASN A 19 -3.54 8.59 -1.44
C ASN A 19 -3.27 9.50 -0.25
N MET A 20 -2.02 9.73 0.12
CA MET A 20 -1.67 10.66 1.21
C MET A 20 -2.13 12.10 0.95
N LEU A 21 -2.14 12.54 -0.30
CA LEU A 21 -2.64 13.84 -0.71
C LEU A 21 -4.16 13.82 -0.83
N PHE A 22 -4.70 12.76 -1.43
CA PHE A 22 -6.13 12.58 -1.68
C PHE A 22 -6.97 12.63 -0.40
N VAL A 23 -6.53 11.96 0.67
CA VAL A 23 -7.25 11.96 1.95
C VAL A 23 -7.27 13.33 2.66
N LYS A 24 -6.46 14.30 2.19
CA LYS A 24 -6.47 15.68 2.72
C LYS A 24 -7.52 16.56 2.08
N ILE A 25 -8.16 16.14 1.00
CA ILE A 25 -9.17 16.91 0.28
C ILE A 25 -10.40 17.12 1.18
N LYS A 26 -10.71 18.37 1.51
CA LYS A 26 -11.81 18.72 2.42
C LYS A 26 -13.19 18.39 1.85
N ALA A 27 -13.38 18.55 0.54
CA ALA A 27 -14.64 18.23 -0.14
C ALA A 27 -15.08 16.76 0.02
N LEU A 28 -14.13 15.84 0.27
CA LEU A 28 -14.40 14.42 0.45
C LEU A 28 -14.46 14.01 1.93
N SER A 29 -14.59 14.97 2.85
CA SER A 29 -14.62 14.70 4.30
C SER A 29 -15.75 13.77 4.73
N PHE A 30 -16.86 13.72 4.00
CA PHE A 30 -17.97 12.82 4.25
C PHE A 30 -17.62 11.33 4.08
N LEU A 31 -16.58 11.01 3.31
CA LEU A 31 -16.04 9.64 3.14
C LEU A 31 -14.98 9.28 4.19
N LYS A 32 -14.59 10.19 5.09
CA LYS A 32 -13.66 9.90 6.20
C LYS A 32 -14.30 9.09 7.31
N VAL A 33 -15.18 8.18 6.94
CA VAL A 33 -15.82 7.25 7.88
C VAL A 33 -14.83 6.11 8.18
N PRO A 34 -14.58 5.77 9.46
CA PRO A 34 -13.76 4.63 9.82
C PRO A 34 -14.31 3.32 9.26
N VAL A 35 -13.44 2.45 8.75
CA VAL A 35 -13.83 1.16 8.14
C VAL A 35 -14.53 0.24 9.15
N ASP A 36 -14.19 0.37 10.45
CA ASP A 36 -14.84 -0.37 11.53
C ASP A 36 -16.20 0.22 11.96
N GLY A 37 -16.67 1.30 11.30
CA GLY A 37 -17.92 1.98 11.65
C GLY A 37 -17.98 2.47 13.10
N GLY A 38 -16.84 2.72 13.74
CA GLY A 38 -16.77 3.12 15.14
C GLY A 38 -16.87 1.96 16.14
N LYS A 39 -16.94 0.71 15.68
CA LYS A 39 -17.13 -0.48 16.52
C LYS A 39 -15.92 -0.76 17.40
N SER A 40 -16.20 -1.29 18.58
CA SER A 40 -15.20 -1.69 19.57
C SER A 40 -15.35 -3.17 19.93
N LEU A 41 -14.23 -3.81 20.27
CA LEU A 41 -14.15 -5.16 20.79
C LEU A 41 -13.46 -5.10 22.16
N ASN A 42 -14.12 -5.61 23.21
CA ASN A 42 -13.62 -5.55 24.60
C ASN A 42 -13.22 -4.13 25.03
N GLY A 43 -14.06 -3.12 24.72
CA GLY A 43 -13.84 -1.72 25.08
C GLY A 43 -12.82 -0.98 24.23
N LYS A 44 -12.10 -1.66 23.32
CA LYS A 44 -11.08 -1.04 22.44
C LYS A 44 -11.55 -1.03 21.00
N ARG A 45 -11.28 0.05 20.26
CA ARG A 45 -11.61 0.17 18.84
C ARG A 45 -11.06 -1.03 18.04
N ILE A 46 -11.74 -1.42 16.96
CA ILE A 46 -11.27 -2.53 16.12
C ILE A 46 -10.03 -2.09 15.32
N PHE A 47 -10.15 -1.07 14.47
CA PHE A 47 -9.01 -0.56 13.65
C PHE A 47 -8.63 0.88 14.01
N GLY A 48 -9.59 1.66 14.54
CA GLY A 48 -9.41 3.05 14.90
C GLY A 48 -9.70 4.02 13.74
N ASN A 49 -9.60 5.32 14.05
CA ASN A 49 -10.05 6.40 13.17
C ASN A 49 -9.17 6.63 11.93
N SER A 50 -7.97 6.08 11.88
CA SER A 50 -7.03 6.30 10.77
C SER A 50 -7.32 5.44 9.53
N LYS A 51 -8.04 4.33 9.69
CA LYS A 51 -8.41 3.45 8.58
C LYS A 51 -9.82 3.83 8.12
N THR A 52 -9.90 4.58 7.02
CA THR A 52 -11.13 5.19 6.51
C THR A 52 -11.51 4.67 5.14
N VAL A 53 -12.82 4.73 4.82
CA VAL A 53 -13.35 4.41 3.48
C VAL A 53 -12.68 5.29 2.42
N LEU A 54 -12.47 6.59 2.71
CA LEU A 54 -11.76 7.50 1.80
C LEU A 54 -10.33 7.00 1.50
N GLY A 55 -9.61 6.50 2.51
CA GLY A 55 -8.26 5.95 2.32
C GLY A 55 -8.26 4.72 1.41
N PHE A 56 -9.24 3.82 1.56
CA PHE A 56 -9.41 2.66 0.67
C PHE A 56 -9.68 3.08 -0.77
N ILE A 57 -10.67 3.95 -0.97
CA ILE A 57 -11.03 4.46 -2.31
C ILE A 57 -9.83 5.17 -2.93
N GLY A 58 -9.17 6.05 -2.19
CA GLY A 58 -8.02 6.81 -2.69
C GLY A 58 -6.84 5.93 -3.07
N MET A 59 -6.56 4.88 -2.30
CA MET A 59 -5.49 3.94 -2.63
C MET A 59 -5.82 3.12 -3.87
N MET A 60 -7.03 2.55 -3.95
CA MET A 60 -7.47 1.77 -5.12
C MET A 60 -7.48 2.62 -6.39
N PHE A 61 -8.08 3.80 -6.32
CA PHE A 61 -8.20 4.71 -7.45
C PHE A 61 -6.83 5.24 -7.90
N GLY A 62 -6.03 5.71 -6.96
CA GLY A 62 -4.69 6.22 -7.24
C GLY A 62 -3.78 5.17 -7.88
N THR A 63 -3.80 3.94 -7.35
CA THR A 63 -2.99 2.84 -7.89
C THR A 63 -3.51 2.39 -9.27
N ALA A 64 -4.83 2.38 -9.48
CA ALA A 64 -5.43 2.03 -10.76
C ALA A 64 -5.04 3.03 -11.86
N ILE A 65 -5.16 4.32 -11.59
CA ILE A 65 -4.75 5.38 -12.54
C ILE A 65 -3.23 5.31 -12.78
N ALA A 66 -2.44 5.17 -11.73
CA ALA A 66 -0.99 5.05 -11.87
C ALA A 66 -0.60 3.84 -12.72
N ALA A 67 -1.28 2.70 -12.57
CA ALA A 67 -1.03 1.50 -13.37
C ALA A 67 -1.36 1.71 -14.86
N VAL A 68 -2.42 2.44 -15.18
CA VAL A 68 -2.75 2.78 -16.58
C VAL A 68 -1.69 3.70 -17.17
N ILE A 69 -1.36 4.80 -16.48
CA ILE A 69 -0.36 5.77 -16.96
C ILE A 69 0.99 5.08 -17.15
N TRP A 70 1.39 4.25 -16.19
CA TRP A 70 2.64 3.50 -16.25
C TRP A 70 2.63 2.46 -17.37
N GLY A 71 1.54 1.74 -17.57
CA GLY A 71 1.38 0.80 -18.67
C GLY A 71 1.49 1.46 -20.04
N VAL A 72 0.86 2.62 -20.22
CA VAL A 72 0.98 3.42 -21.46
C VAL A 72 2.44 3.87 -21.67
N PHE A 73 3.10 4.37 -20.62
CA PHE A 73 4.50 4.78 -20.68
C PHE A 73 5.42 3.61 -21.07
N LEU A 74 5.27 2.44 -20.43
CA LEU A 74 6.08 1.27 -20.74
C LEU A 74 5.87 0.79 -22.19
N LYS A 75 4.64 0.86 -22.69
CA LYS A 75 4.33 0.52 -24.08
C LYS A 75 4.99 1.49 -25.06
N TYR A 76 4.87 2.78 -24.79
CA TYR A 76 5.49 3.82 -25.62
C TYR A 76 7.02 3.71 -25.69
N MET A 77 7.66 3.36 -24.55
CA MET A 77 9.12 3.20 -24.43
C MET A 77 9.61 1.79 -24.82
N GLU A 78 8.72 0.86 -25.22
CA GLU A 78 9.04 -0.54 -25.52
C GLU A 78 9.66 -1.31 -24.34
N LEU A 79 9.35 -0.86 -23.10
CA LEU A 79 9.89 -1.40 -21.85
C LEU A 79 8.94 -2.39 -21.14
N GLU A 80 7.88 -2.85 -21.82
CA GLU A 80 6.88 -3.77 -21.24
C GLU A 80 7.49 -5.07 -20.73
N HIS A 81 8.57 -5.54 -21.36
CA HIS A 81 9.27 -6.76 -20.97
C HIS A 81 9.93 -6.69 -19.58
N TYR A 82 10.14 -5.48 -19.03
CA TYR A 82 10.59 -5.31 -17.65
C TYR A 82 9.47 -5.44 -16.63
N ASN A 83 8.20 -5.39 -17.01
CA ASN A 83 7.11 -5.60 -16.07
C ASN A 83 6.80 -7.09 -15.94
N LEU A 84 6.90 -7.62 -14.72
CA LEU A 84 6.70 -9.05 -14.42
C LEU A 84 5.29 -9.54 -14.78
N ILE A 85 4.28 -8.66 -14.64
CA ILE A 85 2.88 -9.02 -14.87
C ILE A 85 2.61 -9.18 -16.37
N TYR A 86 3.21 -8.35 -17.20
CA TYR A 86 2.98 -8.37 -18.65
C TYR A 86 3.60 -9.58 -19.36
N LYS A 87 4.37 -10.39 -18.64
CA LYS A 87 4.81 -11.70 -19.13
C LYS A 87 3.66 -12.71 -19.22
N ASN A 88 2.62 -12.53 -18.42
CA ASN A 88 1.48 -13.44 -18.33
C ASN A 88 0.16 -12.81 -18.82
N TYR A 89 0.07 -11.48 -18.84
CA TYR A 89 -1.15 -10.74 -19.17
C TYR A 89 -0.84 -9.60 -20.13
N PRO A 90 -1.79 -9.25 -21.02
CA PRO A 90 -1.60 -8.16 -21.96
C PRO A 90 -1.61 -6.80 -21.25
N ASN A 91 -0.78 -5.87 -21.72
CA ASN A 91 -0.80 -4.49 -21.26
C ASN A 91 -1.99 -3.74 -21.91
N THR A 92 -3.15 -3.84 -21.29
CA THR A 92 -4.37 -3.13 -21.71
C THR A 92 -4.84 -2.20 -20.60
N VAL A 93 -5.57 -1.14 -20.97
CA VAL A 93 -6.14 -0.19 -20.00
C VAL A 93 -7.03 -0.91 -18.97
N CYS A 94 -7.91 -1.81 -19.46
CA CYS A 94 -8.81 -2.56 -18.58
C CYS A 94 -8.04 -3.42 -17.56
N PHE A 95 -7.05 -4.17 -18.03
CA PHE A 95 -6.22 -5.00 -17.14
C PHE A 95 -5.44 -4.14 -16.13
N ASN A 96 -4.88 -3.02 -16.55
CA ASN A 96 -4.14 -2.11 -15.69
C ASN A 96 -5.03 -1.46 -14.63
N LEU A 97 -6.26 -1.07 -14.98
CA LEU A 97 -7.23 -0.58 -14.00
C LEU A 97 -7.56 -1.63 -12.95
N LEU A 98 -7.85 -2.86 -13.37
CA LEU A 98 -8.21 -3.95 -12.46
C LEU A 98 -7.05 -4.37 -11.58
N SER A 99 -5.87 -4.59 -12.15
CA SER A 99 -4.68 -4.99 -11.39
C SER A 99 -4.23 -3.88 -10.44
N GLY A 100 -4.25 -2.62 -10.86
CA GLY A 100 -3.95 -1.47 -10.03
C GLY A 100 -4.94 -1.32 -8.87
N ALA A 101 -6.25 -1.45 -9.12
CA ALA A 101 -7.26 -1.43 -8.06
C ALA A 101 -7.05 -2.59 -7.06
N LEU A 102 -6.71 -3.79 -7.55
CA LEU A 102 -6.41 -4.95 -6.71
C LEU A 102 -5.16 -4.74 -5.84
N PHE A 103 -4.12 -4.13 -6.37
CA PHE A 103 -2.94 -3.74 -5.59
C PHE A 103 -3.31 -2.73 -4.50
N GLY A 104 -4.08 -1.68 -4.84
CA GLY A 104 -4.51 -0.68 -3.86
C GLY A 104 -5.40 -1.27 -2.77
N PHE A 105 -6.31 -2.17 -3.13
CA PHE A 105 -7.16 -2.88 -2.19
C PHE A 105 -6.34 -3.78 -1.25
N SER A 106 -5.43 -4.59 -1.80
CA SER A 106 -4.59 -5.48 -0.99
C SER A 106 -3.69 -4.70 -0.04
N TYR A 107 -3.13 -3.57 -0.49
CA TYR A 107 -2.37 -2.67 0.37
C TYR A 107 -3.17 -2.30 1.63
N MET A 108 -4.39 -1.81 1.44
CA MET A 108 -5.23 -1.33 2.55
C MET A 108 -5.75 -2.47 3.45
N ILE A 109 -6.11 -3.63 2.87
CA ILE A 109 -6.60 -4.79 3.63
C ILE A 109 -5.51 -5.34 4.56
N PHE A 110 -4.28 -5.45 4.06
CA PHE A 110 -3.16 -6.01 4.84
C PHE A 110 -2.64 -5.06 5.93
N GLU A 111 -2.97 -3.78 5.88
CA GLU A 111 -2.76 -2.84 6.99
C GLU A 111 -3.77 -3.01 8.15
N LEU A 112 -4.92 -3.68 7.94
CA LEU A 112 -5.94 -3.81 8.98
C LEU A 112 -5.50 -4.70 10.15
N PRO A 113 -4.87 -5.89 9.93
CA PRO A 113 -4.39 -6.72 11.04
C PRO A 113 -3.43 -5.98 11.96
N ASN A 114 -2.50 -5.21 11.41
CA ASN A 114 -1.57 -4.38 12.18
C ASN A 114 -2.31 -3.31 12.99
N SER A 115 -3.26 -2.62 12.35
CA SER A 115 -4.10 -1.64 13.04
C SER A 115 -4.90 -2.27 14.18
N PHE A 116 -5.43 -3.48 13.99
CA PHE A 116 -6.11 -4.24 15.03
C PHE A 116 -5.19 -4.56 16.21
N LEU A 117 -4.01 -5.11 15.95
CA LEU A 117 -3.01 -5.43 16.98
C LEU A 117 -2.62 -4.19 17.78
N LYS A 118 -2.36 -3.06 17.13
CA LYS A 118 -2.06 -1.80 17.82
C LYS A 118 -3.13 -1.40 18.82
N ARG A 119 -4.42 -1.56 18.48
CA ARG A 119 -5.53 -1.25 19.41
C ARG A 119 -5.56 -2.23 20.59
N ARG A 120 -5.16 -3.48 20.41
CA ARG A 120 -5.05 -4.44 21.54
C ARG A 120 -3.95 -4.05 22.53
N PHE A 121 -2.86 -3.45 22.04
CA PHE A 121 -1.74 -2.96 22.86
C PHE A 121 -1.91 -1.50 23.33
N ASP A 122 -3.10 -0.92 23.27
CA ASP A 122 -3.42 0.45 23.69
C ASP A 122 -2.57 1.54 22.96
N ILE A 123 -2.21 1.26 21.70
CA ILE A 123 -1.51 2.22 20.86
C ILE A 123 -2.54 2.97 20.03
N ASP A 124 -2.71 4.25 20.25
CA ASP A 124 -3.63 5.11 19.52
C ASP A 124 -3.18 5.38 18.07
N ALA A 125 -4.15 5.78 17.22
CA ALA A 125 -3.85 6.14 15.85
C ALA A 125 -2.87 7.32 15.78
N GLY A 126 -1.73 7.11 15.10
CA GLY A 126 -0.68 8.14 14.99
C GLY A 126 0.22 8.26 16.21
N SER A 127 0.10 7.39 17.21
CA SER A 127 1.00 7.32 18.34
C SER A 127 2.01 6.17 18.21
N ARG A 128 3.09 6.24 18.98
CA ARG A 128 4.07 5.16 19.12
C ARG A 128 3.81 4.41 20.43
N GLY A 129 3.89 3.09 20.38
CA GLY A 129 3.85 2.26 21.58
C GLY A 129 5.07 2.45 22.50
N ARG A 130 5.02 1.82 23.67
CA ARG A 130 6.16 1.76 24.59
C ARG A 130 7.09 0.59 24.21
N PHE A 131 8.37 0.70 24.57
CA PHE A 131 9.34 -0.39 24.38
C PHE A 131 8.89 -1.65 25.15
N PRO A 132 9.04 -2.86 24.60
CA PRO A 132 9.57 -3.23 23.28
C PRO A 132 8.53 -3.22 22.13
N VAL A 133 7.26 -3.01 22.41
CA VAL A 133 6.14 -3.12 21.45
C VAL A 133 6.27 -2.09 20.32
N ASN A 134 6.84 -0.91 20.60
CA ASN A 134 7.06 0.12 19.59
C ASN A 134 8.01 -0.34 18.46
N VAL A 135 9.04 -1.15 18.78
CA VAL A 135 9.98 -1.67 17.77
C VAL A 135 9.27 -2.70 16.88
N PHE A 136 8.52 -3.61 17.49
CA PHE A 136 7.75 -4.61 16.76
C PHE A 136 6.73 -3.96 15.81
N THR A 137 5.92 -3.03 16.34
CA THR A 137 4.90 -2.34 15.54
C THR A 137 5.52 -1.47 14.47
N PHE A 138 6.68 -0.86 14.72
CA PHE A 138 7.41 -0.11 13.70
C PHE A 138 7.84 -1.00 12.52
N VAL A 139 8.49 -2.13 12.80
CA VAL A 139 8.93 -3.07 11.75
C VAL A 139 7.72 -3.60 10.98
N TYR A 140 6.65 -3.96 11.70
CA TYR A 140 5.45 -4.49 11.09
C TYR A 140 4.77 -3.43 10.20
N ASP A 141 4.74 -2.16 10.60
CA ASP A 141 4.24 -1.03 9.79
C ASP A 141 4.95 -0.87 8.43
N GLN A 142 6.19 -1.34 8.31
CA GLN A 142 6.92 -1.20 7.06
C GLN A 142 6.63 -2.33 6.06
N ILE A 143 6.14 -3.47 6.55
CA ILE A 143 5.96 -4.68 5.72
C ILE A 143 4.51 -5.14 5.58
N ASP A 144 3.60 -4.69 6.45
CA ASP A 144 2.21 -5.18 6.48
C ASP A 144 1.50 -5.05 5.13
N SER A 145 1.48 -3.85 4.58
CA SER A 145 0.91 -3.57 3.27
C SER A 145 1.67 -4.25 2.12
N MET A 146 3.00 -4.36 2.27
CA MET A 146 3.85 -4.99 1.25
C MET A 146 3.59 -6.49 1.15
N ILE A 147 3.28 -7.17 2.25
CA ILE A 147 2.86 -8.59 2.24
C ILE A 147 1.68 -8.77 1.28
N GLY A 148 0.65 -7.93 1.38
CA GLY A 148 -0.53 -8.01 0.52
C GLY A 148 -0.25 -7.65 -0.94
N VAL A 149 0.45 -6.56 -1.17
CA VAL A 149 0.81 -6.11 -2.53
C VAL A 149 1.67 -7.16 -3.24
N MET A 150 2.69 -7.68 -2.57
CA MET A 150 3.56 -8.70 -3.16
C MET A 150 2.88 -10.05 -3.32
N LEU A 151 1.85 -10.37 -2.51
CA LEU A 151 1.02 -11.54 -2.73
C LEU A 151 0.25 -11.44 -4.04
N VAL A 152 -0.37 -10.29 -4.31
CA VAL A 152 -1.04 -10.03 -5.60
C VAL A 152 -0.04 -10.10 -6.75
N LEU A 153 1.13 -9.48 -6.61
CA LEU A 153 2.18 -9.55 -7.61
C LEU A 153 2.63 -11.00 -7.85
N ALA A 154 2.83 -11.78 -6.78
CA ALA A 154 3.25 -13.17 -6.87
C ALA A 154 2.24 -14.04 -7.63
N VAL A 155 0.96 -13.82 -7.40
CA VAL A 155 -0.12 -14.52 -8.12
C VAL A 155 -0.13 -14.13 -9.60
N LEU A 156 -0.13 -12.82 -9.91
CA LEU A 156 -0.20 -12.34 -11.29
C LEU A 156 1.06 -12.64 -12.09
N ALA A 157 2.23 -12.52 -11.49
CA ALA A 157 3.52 -12.75 -12.13
C ALA A 157 4.03 -14.20 -11.98
N ARG A 158 3.29 -15.06 -11.28
CA ARG A 158 3.67 -16.47 -10.98
C ARG A 158 5.05 -16.58 -10.33
N LEU A 159 5.30 -15.75 -9.32
CA LEU A 159 6.56 -15.77 -8.59
C LEU A 159 6.70 -17.04 -7.74
N SER A 160 7.92 -17.55 -7.61
CA SER A 160 8.21 -18.58 -6.62
C SER A 160 8.12 -18.02 -5.19
N PHE A 161 7.98 -18.90 -4.20
CA PHE A 161 7.93 -18.50 -2.79
C PHE A 161 9.16 -17.67 -2.38
N MET A 162 10.37 -18.05 -2.83
CA MET A 162 11.59 -17.30 -2.53
C MET A 162 11.59 -15.91 -3.18
N GLN A 163 11.08 -15.80 -4.41
CA GLN A 163 10.93 -14.51 -5.08
C GLN A 163 9.91 -13.60 -4.37
N TYR A 164 8.81 -14.19 -3.87
CA TYR A 164 7.83 -13.47 -3.06
C TYR A 164 8.46 -12.91 -1.77
N ILE A 165 9.19 -13.73 -1.01
CA ILE A 165 9.85 -13.26 0.22
C ILE A 165 10.84 -12.13 -0.09
N LEU A 166 11.66 -12.28 -1.12
CA LEU A 166 12.59 -11.22 -1.55
C LEU A 166 11.84 -9.94 -1.94
N ALA A 167 10.71 -10.08 -2.65
CA ALA A 167 9.87 -8.95 -3.05
C ALA A 167 9.29 -8.22 -1.83
N VAL A 168 8.82 -8.95 -0.81
CA VAL A 168 8.32 -8.35 0.45
C VAL A 168 9.43 -7.58 1.17
N ILE A 169 10.63 -8.15 1.28
CA ILE A 169 11.77 -7.47 1.92
C ILE A 169 12.14 -6.19 1.16
N LEU A 170 12.30 -6.27 -0.17
CA LEU A 170 12.63 -5.11 -1.00
C LEU A 170 11.49 -4.05 -0.97
N GLY A 171 10.24 -4.49 -0.97
CA GLY A 171 9.08 -3.62 -0.82
C GLY A 171 9.09 -2.88 0.53
N GLY A 172 9.37 -3.58 1.63
CA GLY A 172 9.49 -2.99 2.96
C GLY A 172 10.61 -1.95 3.04
N ILE A 173 11.80 -2.26 2.51
CA ILE A 173 12.91 -1.31 2.41
C ILE A 173 12.49 -0.06 1.61
N THR A 174 11.85 -0.27 0.46
CA THR A 174 11.36 0.83 -0.38
C THR A 174 10.32 1.67 0.36
N HIS A 175 9.42 1.04 1.13
CA HIS A 175 8.42 1.74 1.93
C HIS A 175 9.08 2.66 2.97
N VAL A 176 10.13 2.19 3.66
CA VAL A 176 10.92 3.02 4.58
C VAL A 176 11.55 4.20 3.83
N LEU A 177 12.23 3.96 2.70
CA LEU A 177 12.89 5.01 1.93
C LEU A 177 11.91 6.07 1.43
N VAL A 178 10.76 5.66 0.87
CA VAL A 178 9.71 6.58 0.42
C VAL A 178 9.18 7.40 1.60
N ASN A 179 8.94 6.77 2.76
CA ASN A 179 8.49 7.49 3.95
C ASN A 179 9.53 8.50 4.46
N MET A 180 10.82 8.17 4.42
CA MET A 180 11.89 9.11 4.76
C MET A 180 11.89 10.32 3.81
N ILE A 181 11.76 10.10 2.52
CA ILE A 181 11.63 11.16 1.51
C ILE A 181 10.43 12.04 1.81
N LEU A 182 9.25 11.44 2.10
CA LEU A 182 8.03 12.19 2.41
C LEU A 182 8.14 13.03 3.69
N ILE A 183 8.94 12.59 4.66
CA ILE A 183 9.26 13.36 5.87
C ILE A 183 10.15 14.55 5.52
N LEU A 184 11.19 14.34 4.72
CA LEU A 184 12.08 15.43 4.27
C LEU A 184 11.29 16.54 3.55
N PHE A 185 10.31 16.16 2.72
CA PHE A 185 9.42 17.12 2.06
C PHE A 185 8.25 17.62 2.93
N LYS A 186 8.24 17.30 4.24
CA LYS A 186 7.19 17.70 5.21
C LYS A 186 5.76 17.26 4.82
N VAL A 187 5.63 16.26 3.94
CA VAL A 187 4.33 15.66 3.57
C VAL A 187 3.84 14.73 4.68
N ARG A 188 4.76 14.06 5.36
CA ARG A 188 4.51 13.18 6.52
C ARG A 188 5.24 13.71 7.76
N LYS A 189 4.65 13.52 8.95
CA LYS A 189 5.25 14.01 10.21
C LYS A 189 6.26 13.04 10.83
N TYR A 190 6.03 11.74 10.69
CA TYR A 190 6.83 10.66 11.33
C TYR A 190 6.91 9.43 10.43
N LEU A 191 7.94 8.59 10.65
CA LEU A 191 8.03 7.23 10.11
C LEU A 191 6.96 6.32 10.71
#